data_0b899cbb43aaff66271542afbf57ca0c
#
_entry.id   0b899cbb43aaff66271542afbf57ca0c
#
_cell.length_a   1.000
_cell.length_b   1.000
_cell.length_c   1.000
_cell.angle_alpha   90.00
_cell.angle_beta   90.00
_cell.angle_gamma   90.00
#
_symmetry.space_group_name_H-M   'P 1'
#
loop_
_entity.id
_entity.type
_entity.pdbx_description
1 polymer ?
#
loop_
_entity_poly.entity_id
_entity_poly.type
_entity_poly.pdbx_seq_one_letter_code
_entity_poly.pdbx_strand_id
1 'polypeptide(L)'
;MNIGSGARALLCAALVASPSAYAQPQPVVDAGARVLRFEFPGLEVGIAEYAEGPTGCTVFLVPDRAMVTADVRGGSPGTTGTDAVRLGYEGAFVDAVVFAGGSAYGLAAVDGVRTELLDSGRRGVRWGNIAGVLGAIIYDYGVRANTIHPDRELGQAALRAAVPGVFPLGARGAGRSATVGKLYGRAYMEHAGQGGAFVQVGPTRIAVFTVVNSVGVLVDRAGRAVRGNRDPRSGVRSLYSQDLASGAAAGKRKAVLPPLPEPRPDGVTGNTTITLLLVNQKLGYADLQRLAVQTHTSMARAIQPFQTRNDGDVLFAASTGEVENPELHFDDLAVVAGELAWDAVLASYDPR
;
A
#
# COMPACT_ATOMS: atom_id res chain seq x y z
N MET A 1 -21.36 84.07 9.37
CA MET A 1 -22.12 82.90 9.91
C MET A 1 -21.51 81.63 9.31
N ASN A 2 -20.70 80.99 10.11
CA ASN A 2 -20.00 79.76 9.70
C ASN A 2 -20.61 78.61 10.48
N ILE A 3 -21.11 77.63 9.76
CA ILE A 3 -21.54 76.36 10.35
C ILE A 3 -20.56 75.26 9.83
N GLY A 4 -19.65 74.90 10.72
CA GLY A 4 -18.74 73.76 10.46
C GLY A 4 -19.46 72.45 10.73
N SER A 5 -19.48 71.59 9.70
CA SER A 5 -19.95 70.21 9.77
C SER A 5 -18.76 69.31 10.00
N GLY A 6 -18.62 68.76 11.21
CA GLY A 6 -17.61 67.75 11.53
C GLY A 6 -18.09 66.35 11.16
N ALA A 7 -17.51 65.74 10.15
CA ALA A 7 -17.73 64.35 9.85
C ALA A 7 -16.85 63.47 10.76
N ARG A 8 -17.49 62.70 11.64
CA ARG A 8 -16.83 61.64 12.42
C ARG A 8 -16.70 60.40 11.52
N ALA A 9 -15.47 60.07 11.13
CA ALA A 9 -15.15 58.81 10.48
C ALA A 9 -15.19 57.69 11.53
N LEU A 10 -16.14 56.78 11.42
CA LEU A 10 -16.12 55.49 12.14
C LEU A 10 -15.11 54.58 11.46
N LEU A 11 -14.01 54.32 12.14
CA LEU A 11 -13.06 53.25 11.76
C LEU A 11 -13.66 51.92 12.19
N CYS A 12 -14.25 51.16 11.26
CA CYS A 12 -14.57 49.75 11.47
C CYS A 12 -13.27 48.94 11.39
N ALA A 13 -12.70 48.56 12.52
CA ALA A 13 -11.64 47.56 12.58
C ALA A 13 -12.28 46.21 12.28
N ALA A 14 -12.11 45.73 11.05
CA ALA A 14 -12.39 44.34 10.71
C ALA A 14 -11.36 43.45 11.41
N LEU A 15 -11.76 42.72 12.43
CA LEU A 15 -11.00 41.61 12.96
C LEU A 15 -10.91 40.54 11.86
N VAL A 16 -9.79 40.51 11.15
CA VAL A 16 -9.43 39.38 10.32
C VAL A 16 -9.08 38.23 11.28
N ALA A 17 -10.04 37.34 11.51
CA ALA A 17 -9.76 36.09 12.20
C ALA A 17 -8.70 35.35 11.38
N SER A 18 -7.46 35.29 11.89
CA SER A 18 -6.43 34.46 11.33
C SER A 18 -6.96 33.02 11.27
N PRO A 19 -6.84 32.30 10.13
CA PRO A 19 -7.24 30.91 10.10
C PRO A 19 -6.46 30.21 11.20
N SER A 20 -7.16 29.52 12.09
CA SER A 20 -6.56 28.65 13.09
C SER A 20 -5.61 27.73 12.35
N ALA A 21 -4.32 27.84 12.62
CA ALA A 21 -3.34 26.90 12.11
C ALA A 21 -3.73 25.54 12.69
N TYR A 22 -4.38 24.69 11.87
CA TYR A 22 -4.60 23.30 12.24
C TYR A 22 -3.20 22.72 12.48
N ALA A 23 -2.95 22.33 13.73
CA ALA A 23 -1.72 21.62 14.05
C ALA A 23 -1.65 20.38 13.13
N GLN A 24 -0.53 20.24 12.40
CA GLN A 24 -0.32 19.08 11.56
C GLN A 24 -0.38 17.82 12.43
N PRO A 25 -1.01 16.73 11.95
CA PRO A 25 -1.01 15.47 12.68
C PRO A 25 0.42 15.05 13.03
N GLN A 26 0.60 14.45 14.20
CA GLN A 26 1.93 13.95 14.60
C GLN A 26 2.12 12.50 14.14
N PRO A 27 3.27 12.15 13.52
CA PRO A 27 3.58 10.78 13.14
C PRO A 27 3.65 9.84 14.36
N VAL A 28 2.96 8.70 14.26
CA VAL A 28 3.05 7.60 15.23
C VAL A 28 3.80 6.44 14.57
N VAL A 29 4.84 5.94 15.24
CA VAL A 29 5.75 4.90 14.73
C VAL A 29 5.65 3.61 15.57
N ASP A 30 4.47 3.06 15.73
CA ASP A 30 4.22 1.86 16.53
C ASP A 30 3.94 0.64 15.65
N ALA A 31 4.80 -0.38 15.74
CA ALA A 31 4.66 -1.64 15.01
C ALA A 31 3.42 -2.47 15.43
N GLY A 32 2.87 -2.23 16.62
CA GLY A 32 1.80 -3.03 17.19
C GLY A 32 2.26 -4.43 17.61
N ALA A 33 1.30 -5.23 18.09
CA ALA A 33 1.59 -6.55 18.66
C ALA A 33 1.72 -7.66 17.61
N ARG A 34 1.04 -7.51 16.46
CA ARG A 34 1.03 -8.52 15.40
C ARG A 34 2.08 -8.19 14.35
N VAL A 35 3.14 -9.00 14.28
CA VAL A 35 4.27 -8.79 13.38
C VAL A 35 4.70 -10.08 12.70
N LEU A 36 5.17 -9.98 11.46
CA LEU A 36 6.00 -11.01 10.83
C LEU A 36 7.45 -10.77 11.28
N ARG A 37 8.09 -11.81 11.81
CA ARG A 37 9.54 -11.83 12.02
C ARG A 37 10.19 -12.57 10.87
N PHE A 38 11.27 -12.01 10.33
CA PHE A 38 11.96 -12.58 9.16
C PHE A 38 13.46 -12.29 9.24
N GLU A 39 14.24 -13.09 8.55
CA GLU A 39 15.70 -12.93 8.47
C GLU A 39 16.11 -12.66 7.02
N PHE A 40 16.14 -11.38 6.66
CA PHE A 40 16.63 -10.93 5.36
C PHE A 40 17.67 -9.83 5.60
N PRO A 41 18.99 -10.17 5.57
CA PRO A 41 20.05 -9.23 5.88
C PRO A 41 19.96 -7.94 5.05
N GLY A 42 20.16 -6.82 5.71
CA GLY A 42 20.14 -5.50 5.08
C GLY A 42 18.75 -4.94 4.73
N LEU A 43 17.68 -5.75 4.78
CA LEU A 43 16.31 -5.22 4.64
C LEU A 43 15.84 -4.63 5.98
N GLU A 44 15.45 -3.37 5.94
CA GLU A 44 14.85 -2.67 7.08
C GLU A 44 13.45 -2.19 6.71
N VAL A 45 12.52 -2.32 7.63
CA VAL A 45 11.14 -1.88 7.42
C VAL A 45 10.73 -0.88 8.50
N GLY A 46 10.16 0.24 8.07
CA GLY A 46 9.60 1.24 8.95
C GLY A 46 8.18 1.61 8.58
N ILE A 47 7.37 1.95 9.58
CA ILE A 47 6.04 2.49 9.38
C ILE A 47 5.86 3.80 10.12
N ALA A 48 4.99 4.66 9.60
CA ALA A 48 4.45 5.80 10.32
C ALA A 48 2.99 6.01 9.96
N GLU A 49 2.20 6.48 10.92
CA GLU A 49 0.76 6.66 10.81
C GLU A 49 0.34 8.02 11.32
N TYR A 50 -0.73 8.56 10.74
CA TYR A 50 -1.51 9.63 11.33
C TYR A 50 -2.79 9.03 11.93
N ALA A 51 -2.91 9.12 13.25
CA ALA A 51 -4.07 8.55 13.98
C ALA A 51 -5.38 9.24 13.60
N GLU A 52 -5.33 10.53 13.36
CA GLU A 52 -6.46 11.39 12.99
C GLU A 52 -6.98 11.08 11.58
N GLY A 53 -6.12 10.48 10.70
CA GLY A 53 -6.52 10.09 9.36
C GLY A 53 -7.70 9.11 9.35
N PRO A 54 -7.64 7.89 9.92
CA PRO A 54 -6.42 7.14 10.08
C PRO A 54 -5.81 6.78 8.73
N THR A 55 -4.53 6.95 8.57
CA THR A 55 -3.77 6.63 7.35
C THR A 55 -2.28 6.44 7.70
N GLY A 56 -1.48 5.93 6.77
CA GLY A 56 -0.07 5.73 7.05
C GLY A 56 0.76 5.38 5.84
N CYS A 57 2.05 5.22 6.06
CA CYS A 57 2.99 4.72 5.06
C CYS A 57 3.91 3.63 5.65
N THR A 58 4.48 2.84 4.74
CA THR A 58 5.41 1.74 5.02
C THR A 58 6.59 1.88 4.09
N VAL A 59 7.79 1.88 4.64
CA VAL A 59 9.05 2.03 3.92
C VAL A 59 9.83 0.73 4.01
N PHE A 60 10.28 0.24 2.89
CA PHE A 60 11.23 -0.87 2.77
C PHE A 60 12.56 -0.29 2.29
N LEU A 61 13.55 -0.23 3.16
CA LEU A 61 14.92 0.12 2.80
C LEU A 61 15.64 -1.15 2.36
N VAL A 62 15.86 -1.25 1.05
CA VAL A 62 16.36 -2.48 0.41
C VAL A 62 17.88 -2.56 0.53
N PRO A 63 18.47 -3.76 0.73
CA PRO A 63 19.92 -3.91 0.80
C PRO A 63 20.59 -3.60 -0.55
N ASP A 64 21.72 -2.92 -0.47
CA ASP A 64 22.74 -2.76 -1.53
C ASP A 64 22.22 -2.43 -2.94
N ARG A 65 21.19 -1.56 -3.06
CA ARG A 65 20.64 -1.14 -4.36
C ARG A 65 20.21 -2.34 -5.22
N ALA A 66 19.26 -3.12 -4.71
CA ALA A 66 18.76 -4.30 -5.41
C ALA A 66 18.25 -3.97 -6.82
N MET A 67 18.51 -4.85 -7.78
CA MET A 67 17.89 -4.80 -9.10
C MET A 67 16.38 -4.91 -8.93
N VAL A 68 15.61 -4.08 -9.63
CA VAL A 68 14.15 -4.02 -9.48
C VAL A 68 13.43 -3.97 -10.81
N THR A 69 12.22 -4.54 -10.82
CA THR A 69 11.24 -4.39 -11.89
C THR A 69 9.85 -4.15 -11.30
N ALA A 70 8.88 -3.84 -12.15
CA ALA A 70 7.48 -3.68 -11.76
C ALA A 70 6.53 -4.36 -12.74
N ASP A 71 5.51 -5.04 -12.20
CA ASP A 71 4.37 -5.54 -12.95
C ASP A 71 3.12 -4.76 -12.55
N VAL A 72 2.61 -3.93 -13.46
CA VAL A 72 1.44 -3.04 -13.26
C VAL A 72 0.27 -3.60 -14.04
N ARG A 73 -0.78 -4.06 -13.34
CA ARG A 73 -1.93 -4.72 -13.97
C ARG A 73 -3.29 -4.11 -13.62
N GLY A 74 -3.40 -3.41 -12.53
CA GLY A 74 -4.61 -2.68 -12.23
C GLY A 74 -4.90 -1.60 -13.26
N GLY A 75 -6.17 -1.30 -13.53
CA GLY A 75 -6.58 -0.27 -14.50
C GLY A 75 -6.42 1.17 -14.00
N SER A 76 -6.10 1.38 -12.71
CA SER A 76 -6.00 2.70 -12.07
C SER A 76 -4.80 2.80 -11.10
N PRO A 77 -3.58 2.51 -11.55
CA PRO A 77 -2.42 2.52 -10.66
C PRO A 77 -2.04 3.94 -10.24
N GLY A 78 -1.62 4.09 -8.97
CA GLY A 78 -1.01 5.31 -8.44
C GLY A 78 0.42 5.03 -8.00
N THR A 79 1.40 5.40 -8.82
CA THR A 79 2.81 5.05 -8.61
C THR A 79 3.76 6.20 -8.91
N THR A 80 5.01 6.09 -8.44
CA THR A 80 6.12 6.94 -8.84
C THR A 80 7.37 6.11 -9.10
N GLY A 81 8.13 6.48 -10.15
CA GLY A 81 9.36 5.81 -10.58
C GLY A 81 9.15 4.49 -11.33
N THR A 82 7.92 4.04 -11.52
CA THR A 82 7.59 2.71 -12.03
C THR A 82 7.99 2.52 -13.50
N ASP A 83 7.84 3.54 -14.35
CA ASP A 83 8.15 3.42 -15.77
C ASP A 83 9.64 3.16 -16.01
N ALA A 84 10.53 3.81 -15.25
CA ALA A 84 11.96 3.62 -15.37
C ALA A 84 12.39 2.16 -15.14
N VAL A 85 11.75 1.48 -14.18
CA VAL A 85 12.09 0.09 -13.83
C VAL A 85 11.33 -0.95 -14.66
N ARG A 86 10.26 -0.57 -15.34
CA ARG A 86 9.48 -1.44 -16.24
C ARG A 86 10.10 -1.62 -17.62
N LEU A 87 10.83 -0.63 -18.08
CA LEU A 87 11.36 -0.58 -19.46
C LEU A 87 12.55 -1.51 -19.69
N GLY A 88 13.14 -2.07 -18.65
CA GLY A 88 14.22 -3.05 -18.76
C GLY A 88 15.57 -2.46 -19.16
N TYR A 89 15.76 -1.17 -18.97
CA TYR A 89 17.06 -0.53 -19.19
C TYR A 89 18.07 -0.98 -18.13
N GLU A 90 19.33 -1.05 -18.50
CA GLU A 90 20.42 -1.28 -17.56
C GLU A 90 20.41 -0.24 -16.44
N GLY A 91 20.60 -0.67 -15.20
CA GLY A 91 20.68 0.22 -14.03
C GLY A 91 19.36 0.48 -13.32
N ALA A 92 18.33 -0.34 -13.55
CA ALA A 92 17.10 -0.32 -12.75
C ALA A 92 17.35 -0.84 -11.32
N PHE A 93 17.85 0.04 -10.45
CA PHE A 93 18.15 -0.28 -9.04
C PHE A 93 17.27 0.53 -8.09
N VAL A 94 17.02 -0.04 -6.92
CA VAL A 94 16.22 0.59 -5.85
C VAL A 94 16.99 0.61 -4.54
N ASP A 95 16.90 1.74 -3.83
CA ASP A 95 17.36 1.89 -2.45
C ASP A 95 16.19 1.72 -1.48
N ALA A 96 14.99 2.20 -1.87
CA ALA A 96 13.79 2.05 -1.05
C ALA A 96 12.52 1.89 -1.89
N VAL A 97 11.56 1.13 -1.34
CA VAL A 97 10.18 1.04 -1.85
C VAL A 97 9.24 1.59 -0.77
N VAL A 98 8.27 2.41 -1.17
CA VAL A 98 7.33 3.06 -0.25
C VAL A 98 5.90 2.71 -0.63
N PHE A 99 5.14 2.19 0.33
CA PHE A 99 3.70 2.04 0.23
C PHE A 99 3.02 3.11 1.07
N ALA A 100 1.94 3.70 0.58
CA ALA A 100 1.23 4.74 1.31
C ALA A 100 -0.29 4.68 1.10
N GLY A 101 -1.04 5.17 2.09
CA GLY A 101 -2.44 5.53 1.92
C GLY A 101 -2.59 6.86 1.18
N GLY A 102 -3.78 7.46 1.25
CA GLY A 102 -4.01 8.84 0.77
C GLY A 102 -4.15 9.01 -0.74
N SER A 103 -4.25 7.91 -1.51
CA SER A 103 -4.34 7.97 -2.98
C SER A 103 -3.17 8.78 -3.57
N ALA A 104 -3.37 9.49 -4.67
CA ALA A 104 -2.32 10.28 -5.33
C ALA A 104 -1.62 11.28 -4.39
N TYR A 105 -2.31 11.81 -3.38
CA TYR A 105 -1.70 12.71 -2.39
C TYR A 105 -0.63 12.01 -1.53
N GLY A 106 -0.83 10.71 -1.24
CA GLY A 106 0.12 9.91 -0.46
C GLY A 106 1.47 9.67 -1.16
N LEU A 107 1.59 9.95 -2.46
CA LEU A 107 2.88 9.94 -3.16
C LEU A 107 3.88 10.94 -2.57
N ALA A 108 3.42 11.96 -1.83
CA ALA A 108 4.29 12.89 -1.12
C ALA A 108 5.19 12.20 -0.07
N ALA A 109 4.73 11.07 0.52
CA ALA A 109 5.56 10.29 1.44
C ALA A 109 6.78 9.67 0.76
N VAL A 110 6.68 9.33 -0.54
CA VAL A 110 7.81 8.81 -1.33
C VAL A 110 8.90 9.86 -1.47
N ASP A 111 8.50 11.11 -1.73
CA ASP A 111 9.43 12.24 -1.79
C ASP A 111 10.07 12.53 -0.40
N GLY A 112 9.29 12.34 0.67
CA GLY A 112 9.79 12.40 2.05
C GLY A 112 10.92 11.41 2.30
N VAL A 113 10.76 10.17 1.88
CA VAL A 113 11.79 9.12 2.00
C VAL A 113 13.04 9.48 1.18
N ARG A 114 12.86 9.96 -0.04
CA ARG A 114 13.97 10.39 -0.91
C ARG A 114 14.77 11.53 -0.27
N THR A 115 14.07 12.51 0.26
CA THR A 115 14.68 13.65 0.95
C THR A 115 15.43 13.20 2.21
N GLU A 116 14.84 12.34 3.03
CA GLU A 116 15.48 11.83 4.25
C GLU A 116 16.76 11.03 3.96
N LEU A 117 16.75 10.22 2.88
CA LEU A 117 17.96 9.51 2.44
C LEU A 117 19.07 10.48 2.02
N LEU A 118 18.72 11.58 1.35
CA LEU A 118 19.69 12.62 0.96
C LEU A 118 20.23 13.37 2.20
N ASP A 119 19.34 13.80 3.10
CA ASP A 119 19.71 14.62 4.27
C ASP A 119 20.55 13.82 5.28
N SER A 120 20.23 12.54 5.47
CA SER A 120 20.97 11.66 6.37
C SER A 120 22.23 11.06 5.77
N GLY A 121 22.39 11.08 4.46
CA GLY A 121 23.47 10.39 3.74
C GLY A 121 23.42 8.86 3.86
N ARG A 122 22.29 8.30 4.33
CA ARG A 122 22.12 6.85 4.54
C ARG A 122 22.32 6.10 3.23
N ARG A 123 22.95 4.94 3.28
CA ARG A 123 23.32 4.13 2.09
C ARG A 123 24.23 4.86 1.10
N GLY A 124 24.98 5.86 1.56
CA GLY A 124 25.87 6.66 0.71
C GLY A 124 25.16 7.59 -0.27
N VAL A 125 23.87 7.85 -0.07
CA VAL A 125 23.08 8.78 -0.87
C VAL A 125 23.64 10.19 -0.71
N ARG A 126 23.82 10.87 -1.84
CA ARG A 126 24.30 12.25 -1.95
C ARG A 126 23.96 12.80 -3.33
N TRP A 127 24.22 14.08 -3.59
CA TRP A 127 23.92 14.72 -4.89
C TRP A 127 24.49 13.96 -6.11
N GLY A 128 25.64 13.29 -5.98
CA GLY A 128 26.25 12.49 -7.05
C GLY A 128 25.91 10.99 -7.02
N ASN A 129 25.11 10.56 -6.01
CA ASN A 129 24.60 9.20 -5.86
C ASN A 129 23.12 9.29 -5.42
N ILE A 130 22.26 9.54 -6.39
CA ILE A 130 20.83 9.81 -6.16
C ILE A 130 20.12 8.54 -5.74
N ALA A 131 19.28 8.63 -4.70
CA ALA A 131 18.48 7.53 -4.21
C ALA A 131 17.43 7.07 -5.24
N GLY A 132 17.42 5.79 -5.55
CA GLY A 132 16.36 5.12 -6.27
C GLY A 132 15.20 4.82 -5.31
N VAL A 133 14.15 5.63 -5.31
CA VAL A 133 12.98 5.42 -4.46
C VAL A 133 11.74 5.23 -5.32
N LEU A 134 11.11 4.07 -5.21
CA LEU A 134 9.85 3.74 -5.88
C LEU A 134 8.70 3.85 -4.88
N GLY A 135 7.49 4.05 -5.39
CA GLY A 135 6.33 4.05 -4.53
C GLY A 135 5.03 3.70 -5.23
N ALA A 136 4.11 3.16 -4.43
CA ALA A 136 2.74 2.92 -4.82
C ALA A 136 1.78 3.26 -3.69
N ILE A 137 0.55 3.66 -4.05
CA ILE A 137 -0.45 4.10 -3.08
C ILE A 137 -1.72 3.24 -3.14
N ILE A 138 -2.44 3.24 -2.02
CA ILE A 138 -3.82 2.78 -1.97
C ILE A 138 -4.77 3.97 -1.78
N TYR A 139 -6.00 3.84 -2.27
CA TYR A 139 -7.08 4.75 -1.96
C TYR A 139 -7.76 4.30 -0.65
N ASP A 140 -7.46 4.93 0.46
CA ASP A 140 -7.94 4.56 1.78
C ASP A 140 -9.04 5.51 2.34
N TYR A 141 -9.54 6.45 1.53
CA TYR A 141 -10.63 7.36 1.90
C TYR A 141 -12.00 6.67 2.00
N GLY A 142 -12.10 5.39 1.61
CA GLY A 142 -13.34 4.61 1.65
C GLY A 142 -14.01 4.57 3.03
N VAL A 143 -13.25 4.61 4.10
CA VAL A 143 -13.73 4.46 5.50
C VAL A 143 -13.59 5.73 6.33
N ARG A 144 -13.08 6.81 5.79
CA ARG A 144 -12.84 8.08 6.50
C ARG A 144 -13.35 9.30 5.71
N ALA A 145 -13.62 10.40 6.39
CA ALA A 145 -14.21 11.61 5.81
C ALA A 145 -13.36 12.86 6.08
N ASN A 146 -12.04 12.73 5.91
CA ASN A 146 -11.10 13.84 6.02
C ASN A 146 -10.08 13.80 4.90
N THR A 147 -9.28 14.86 4.75
CA THR A 147 -8.26 15.01 3.72
C THR A 147 -6.84 14.66 4.18
N ILE A 148 -6.69 14.19 5.42
CA ILE A 148 -5.39 13.79 5.97
C ILE A 148 -4.82 12.67 5.11
N HIS A 149 -3.57 12.79 4.71
CA HIS A 149 -2.88 11.83 3.84
C HIS A 149 -1.39 11.74 4.25
N PRO A 150 -0.74 10.64 3.92
CA PRO A 150 0.71 10.54 4.08
C PRO A 150 1.42 11.62 3.30
N ASP A 151 2.14 12.47 3.99
CA ASP A 151 2.92 13.55 3.43
C ASP A 151 4.43 13.30 3.55
N ARG A 152 5.23 14.32 3.23
CA ARG A 152 6.69 14.24 3.30
C ARG A 152 7.17 13.90 4.71
N GLU A 153 6.60 14.53 5.75
CA GLU A 153 6.99 14.31 7.14
C GLU A 153 6.73 12.88 7.58
N LEU A 154 5.58 12.32 7.18
CA LEU A 154 5.24 10.94 7.49
C LEU A 154 6.20 9.95 6.82
N GLY A 155 6.59 10.21 5.56
CA GLY A 155 7.59 9.40 4.86
C GLY A 155 8.95 9.42 5.54
N GLN A 156 9.42 10.59 5.98
CA GLN A 156 10.65 10.75 6.75
C GLN A 156 10.60 10.00 8.09
N ALA A 157 9.50 10.14 8.84
CA ALA A 157 9.31 9.46 10.11
C ALA A 157 9.32 7.93 9.94
N ALA A 158 8.68 7.40 8.91
CA ALA A 158 8.70 5.97 8.62
C ALA A 158 10.11 5.46 8.31
N LEU A 159 10.90 6.20 7.51
CA LEU A 159 12.27 5.80 7.22
C LEU A 159 13.17 5.83 8.46
N ARG A 160 13.04 6.84 9.32
CA ARG A 160 13.77 6.94 10.59
C ARG A 160 13.45 5.79 11.53
N ALA A 161 12.22 5.29 11.51
CA ALA A 161 11.75 4.17 12.32
C ALA A 161 12.08 2.79 11.73
N ALA A 162 12.73 2.73 10.57
CA ALA A 162 13.02 1.45 9.91
C ALA A 162 14.00 0.59 10.72
N VAL A 163 13.63 -0.66 10.94
CA VAL A 163 14.39 -1.66 11.68
C VAL A 163 14.43 -2.99 10.91
N PRO A 164 15.47 -3.81 11.10
CA PRO A 164 15.57 -5.11 10.44
C PRO A 164 14.64 -6.16 11.06
N GLY A 165 14.21 -7.12 10.26
CA GLY A 165 13.61 -8.38 10.70
C GLY A 165 12.19 -8.29 11.27
N VAL A 166 11.51 -7.15 11.18
CA VAL A 166 10.15 -6.96 11.72
C VAL A 166 9.28 -6.25 10.69
N PHE A 167 8.14 -6.86 10.37
CA PHE A 167 7.11 -6.25 9.54
C PHE A 167 5.75 -6.27 10.25
N PRO A 168 5.13 -5.10 10.54
CA PRO A 168 3.82 -5.02 11.16
C PRO A 168 2.71 -5.56 10.27
N LEU A 169 1.76 -6.32 10.83
CA LEU A 169 0.68 -6.96 10.09
C LEU A 169 -0.68 -6.34 10.42
N GLY A 170 -1.61 -6.41 9.46
CA GLY A 170 -2.98 -5.94 9.60
C GLY A 170 -3.15 -4.45 9.32
N ALA A 171 -4.04 -3.79 10.05
CA ALA A 171 -4.36 -2.37 9.88
C ALA A 171 -3.24 -1.48 10.44
N ARG A 172 -2.07 -1.51 9.81
CA ARG A 172 -0.85 -0.78 10.17
C ARG A 172 -0.20 -0.14 8.95
N GLY A 173 0.59 0.91 9.18
CA GLY A 173 1.32 1.61 8.13
C GLY A 173 0.44 1.98 6.94
N ALA A 174 0.88 1.67 5.73
CA ALA A 174 0.09 1.91 4.51
C ALA A 174 -1.25 1.17 4.50
N GLY A 175 -1.39 0.06 5.24
CA GLY A 175 -2.62 -0.72 5.37
C GLY A 175 -3.60 -0.21 6.43
N ARG A 176 -3.34 0.93 7.09
CA ARG A 176 -4.09 1.42 8.25
C ARG A 176 -5.60 1.49 8.05
N SER A 177 -6.06 1.91 6.88
CA SER A 177 -7.49 2.01 6.53
C SER A 177 -7.87 1.18 5.31
N ALA A 178 -7.08 0.16 4.98
CA ALA A 178 -7.36 -0.73 3.87
C ALA A 178 -8.61 -1.58 4.12
N THR A 179 -9.39 -1.80 3.05
CA THR A 179 -10.62 -2.59 3.08
C THR A 179 -10.73 -3.50 1.85
N VAL A 180 -11.50 -4.57 1.97
CA VAL A 180 -11.72 -5.56 0.90
C VAL A 180 -13.19 -5.89 0.73
N GLY A 181 -13.58 -6.47 -0.43
CA GLY A 181 -14.95 -6.90 -0.69
C GLY A 181 -15.91 -5.75 -0.96
N LYS A 182 -15.59 -4.88 -1.93
CA LYS A 182 -16.31 -3.61 -2.17
C LYS A 182 -17.40 -3.67 -3.24
N LEU A 183 -17.58 -4.81 -3.90
CA LEU A 183 -18.52 -4.95 -5.03
C LEU A 183 -19.98 -4.68 -4.68
N TYR A 184 -20.37 -4.90 -3.43
CA TYR A 184 -21.72 -4.67 -2.94
C TYR A 184 -21.86 -3.38 -2.12
N GLY A 185 -20.81 -2.55 -2.07
CA GLY A 185 -20.79 -1.29 -1.36
C GLY A 185 -20.30 -1.41 0.09
N ARG A 186 -20.30 -0.27 0.80
CA ARG A 186 -19.64 -0.11 2.11
C ARG A 186 -20.15 -1.05 3.20
N ALA A 187 -21.45 -1.40 3.18
CA ALA A 187 -22.03 -2.26 4.20
C ALA A 187 -21.46 -3.70 4.18
N TYR A 188 -20.88 -4.11 3.06
CA TYR A 188 -20.30 -5.44 2.87
C TYR A 188 -18.78 -5.48 2.99
N MET A 189 -18.12 -4.30 3.07
CA MET A 189 -16.68 -4.22 3.20
C MET A 189 -16.21 -4.71 4.57
N GLU A 190 -15.02 -5.26 4.60
CA GLU A 190 -14.31 -5.56 5.83
C GLU A 190 -12.92 -4.96 5.82
N HIS A 191 -12.41 -4.59 7.00
CA HIS A 191 -11.04 -4.14 7.14
C HIS A 191 -10.06 -5.26 6.80
N ALA A 192 -9.01 -4.90 6.07
CA ALA A 192 -7.83 -5.70 5.85
C ALA A 192 -6.60 -4.88 6.31
N GLY A 193 -5.53 -4.88 5.55
CA GLY A 193 -4.33 -4.14 5.95
C GLY A 193 -3.11 -4.59 5.16
N GLN A 194 -1.97 -4.55 5.81
CA GLN A 194 -0.74 -5.10 5.26
C GLN A 194 -0.47 -6.52 5.78
N GLY A 195 0.03 -7.36 4.88
CA GLY A 195 0.40 -8.73 5.18
C GLY A 195 1.79 -9.05 4.62
N GLY A 196 2.41 -10.06 5.20
CA GLY A 196 3.73 -10.45 4.77
C GLY A 196 3.97 -11.93 5.06
N ALA A 197 4.88 -12.50 4.27
CA ALA A 197 5.35 -13.87 4.43
C ALA A 197 6.82 -13.97 4.03
N PHE A 198 7.53 -14.90 4.64
CA PHE A 198 8.95 -15.13 4.43
C PHE A 198 9.25 -16.61 4.43
N VAL A 199 10.14 -17.04 3.53
CA VAL A 199 10.68 -18.39 3.51
C VAL A 199 12.14 -18.37 3.09
N GLN A 200 12.91 -19.32 3.58
CA GLN A 200 14.26 -19.62 3.10
C GLN A 200 14.30 -21.05 2.54
N VAL A 201 14.79 -21.19 1.30
CA VAL A 201 14.98 -22.47 0.60
C VAL A 201 16.45 -22.62 0.25
N GLY A 202 17.16 -23.45 1.01
CA GLY A 202 18.61 -23.49 0.95
C GLY A 202 19.22 -22.11 1.23
N PRO A 203 20.07 -21.57 0.36
CA PRO A 203 20.63 -20.22 0.52
C PRO A 203 19.66 -19.10 0.10
N THR A 204 18.60 -19.43 -0.67
CA THR A 204 17.67 -18.44 -1.20
C THR A 204 16.67 -17.98 -0.15
N ARG A 205 16.59 -16.68 0.07
CA ARG A 205 15.57 -15.99 0.90
C ARG A 205 14.56 -15.34 -0.02
N ILE A 206 13.28 -15.51 0.33
CA ILE A 206 12.15 -14.97 -0.40
C ILE A 206 11.24 -14.28 0.61
N ALA A 207 10.96 -13.01 0.40
CA ALA A 207 10.03 -12.23 1.22
C ALA A 207 8.96 -11.59 0.34
N VAL A 208 7.70 -11.66 0.76
CA VAL A 208 6.59 -10.97 0.12
C VAL A 208 5.90 -10.09 1.16
N PHE A 209 5.72 -8.82 0.82
CA PHE A 209 4.99 -7.83 1.62
C PHE A 209 3.91 -7.22 0.75
N THR A 210 2.70 -7.14 1.27
CA THR A 210 1.55 -6.62 0.49
C THR A 210 0.66 -5.72 1.34
N VAL A 211 0.03 -4.74 0.71
CA VAL A 211 -1.10 -3.98 1.28
C VAL A 211 -2.32 -4.30 0.47
N VAL A 212 -3.34 -4.87 1.11
CA VAL A 212 -4.53 -5.37 0.43
C VAL A 212 -5.71 -4.45 0.67
N ASN A 213 -6.04 -3.65 -0.35
CA ASN A 213 -7.19 -2.74 -0.38
C ASN A 213 -8.09 -3.01 -1.59
N SER A 214 -8.29 -4.28 -1.93
CA SER A 214 -8.89 -4.75 -3.19
C SER A 214 -10.40 -4.52 -3.29
N VAL A 215 -10.90 -4.49 -4.52
CA VAL A 215 -12.35 -4.62 -4.78
C VAL A 215 -12.84 -6.03 -4.44
N GLY A 216 -12.01 -7.02 -4.69
CA GLY A 216 -12.29 -8.42 -4.43
C GLY A 216 -12.28 -8.80 -2.95
N VAL A 217 -12.73 -10.03 -2.68
CA VAL A 217 -12.68 -10.68 -1.38
C VAL A 217 -11.40 -11.48 -1.24
N LEU A 218 -10.98 -11.74 0.01
CA LEU A 218 -9.89 -12.68 0.28
C LEU A 218 -10.40 -14.10 0.33
N VAL A 219 -9.67 -15.00 -0.30
CA VAL A 219 -10.05 -16.40 -0.49
C VAL A 219 -8.97 -17.30 0.13
N ASP A 220 -9.41 -18.27 0.93
CA ASP A 220 -8.52 -19.28 1.51
C ASP A 220 -8.13 -20.37 0.51
N ARG A 221 -7.22 -21.27 0.93
CA ARG A 221 -6.75 -22.39 0.10
C ARG A 221 -7.82 -23.43 -0.19
N ALA A 222 -8.97 -23.39 0.49
CA ALA A 222 -10.14 -24.21 0.22
C ALA A 222 -11.16 -23.53 -0.74
N GLY A 223 -10.82 -22.34 -1.27
CA GLY A 223 -11.68 -21.59 -2.18
C GLY A 223 -12.83 -20.85 -1.50
N ARG A 224 -12.77 -20.65 -0.18
CA ARG A 224 -13.82 -19.96 0.59
C ARG A 224 -13.50 -18.49 0.77
N ALA A 225 -14.50 -17.62 0.66
CA ALA A 225 -14.37 -16.21 1.03
C ALA A 225 -14.16 -16.08 2.54
N VAL A 226 -13.00 -15.57 2.96
CA VAL A 226 -12.62 -15.43 4.38
C VAL A 226 -12.63 -13.98 4.87
N ARG A 227 -12.60 -13.01 3.95
CA ARG A 227 -12.69 -11.58 4.29
C ARG A 227 -13.27 -10.78 3.13
N GLY A 228 -14.19 -9.85 3.44
CA GLY A 228 -14.92 -9.05 2.46
C GLY A 228 -16.23 -9.69 1.97
N ASN A 229 -17.09 -8.91 1.31
CA ASN A 229 -18.45 -9.28 0.90
C ASN A 229 -19.27 -9.93 2.03
N ARG A 230 -19.10 -9.45 3.24
CA ARG A 230 -19.84 -9.96 4.41
C ARG A 230 -21.24 -9.34 4.44
N ASP A 231 -22.25 -10.16 4.30
CA ASP A 231 -23.63 -9.69 4.42
C ASP A 231 -23.88 -9.19 5.85
N PRO A 232 -24.30 -7.94 6.03
CA PRO A 232 -24.47 -7.36 7.37
C PRO A 232 -25.64 -7.98 8.17
N ARG A 233 -26.56 -8.69 7.52
CA ARG A 233 -27.72 -9.33 8.17
C ARG A 233 -27.40 -10.76 8.60
N SER A 234 -26.82 -11.54 7.69
CA SER A 234 -26.54 -12.96 7.95
C SER A 234 -25.12 -13.21 8.48
N GLY A 235 -24.19 -12.25 8.29
CA GLY A 235 -22.78 -12.44 8.58
C GLY A 235 -22.04 -13.36 7.61
N VAL A 236 -22.73 -13.89 6.61
CA VAL A 236 -22.18 -14.81 5.61
C VAL A 236 -21.35 -14.03 4.60
N ARG A 237 -20.19 -14.57 4.23
CA ARG A 237 -19.34 -14.07 3.14
C ARG A 237 -19.61 -14.86 1.87
N SER A 238 -19.51 -14.20 0.71
CA SER A 238 -19.77 -14.83 -0.58
C SER A 238 -18.75 -14.42 -1.64
N LEU A 239 -18.55 -15.32 -2.61
CA LEU A 239 -17.79 -15.02 -3.83
C LEU A 239 -18.71 -14.35 -4.84
N TYR A 240 -18.26 -13.25 -5.44
CA TYR A 240 -19.04 -12.53 -6.44
C TYR A 240 -19.41 -13.40 -7.66
N SER A 241 -18.51 -14.28 -8.09
CA SER A 241 -18.76 -15.23 -9.19
C SER A 241 -19.89 -16.20 -8.88
N GLN A 242 -19.96 -16.72 -7.65
CA GLN A 242 -21.04 -17.61 -7.21
C GLN A 242 -22.38 -16.85 -7.10
N ASP A 243 -22.34 -15.63 -6.58
CA ASP A 243 -23.53 -14.78 -6.50
C ASP A 243 -24.06 -14.42 -7.89
N LEU A 244 -23.19 -14.16 -8.87
CA LEU A 244 -23.60 -13.96 -10.27
C LEU A 244 -24.26 -15.22 -10.84
N ALA A 245 -23.64 -16.37 -10.67
CA ALA A 245 -24.16 -17.65 -11.17
C ALA A 245 -25.54 -18.01 -10.57
N SER A 246 -25.76 -17.66 -9.31
CA SER A 246 -27.04 -17.89 -8.61
C SER A 246 -28.08 -16.78 -8.82
N GLY A 247 -27.72 -15.68 -9.51
CA GLY A 247 -28.59 -14.50 -9.68
C GLY A 247 -28.67 -13.60 -8.42
N ALA A 248 -28.01 -13.94 -7.35
CA ALA A 248 -28.06 -13.19 -6.08
C ALA A 248 -27.33 -11.84 -6.12
N ALA A 249 -26.43 -11.63 -7.07
CA ALA A 249 -25.64 -10.40 -7.18
C ALA A 249 -26.49 -9.15 -7.40
N ALA A 250 -27.54 -9.25 -8.22
CA ALA A 250 -28.45 -8.14 -8.52
C ALA A 250 -29.20 -7.68 -7.25
N GLY A 251 -29.65 -8.61 -6.41
CA GLY A 251 -30.31 -8.31 -5.14
C GLY A 251 -29.38 -7.62 -4.13
N LYS A 252 -28.15 -8.07 -4.02
CA LYS A 252 -27.14 -7.48 -3.14
C LYS A 252 -26.73 -6.06 -3.57
N ARG A 253 -26.61 -5.80 -4.88
CA ARG A 253 -26.30 -4.46 -5.41
C ARG A 253 -27.38 -3.43 -5.15
N LYS A 254 -28.62 -3.85 -4.91
CA LYS A 254 -29.74 -2.98 -4.54
C LYS A 254 -29.76 -2.62 -3.05
N ALA A 255 -28.87 -3.20 -2.23
CA ALA A 255 -28.75 -2.82 -0.83
C ALA A 255 -28.32 -1.35 -0.75
N VAL A 256 -29.27 -0.50 -0.37
CA VAL A 256 -29.08 0.94 -0.25
C VAL A 256 -28.19 1.19 0.97
N LEU A 257 -27.02 1.77 0.72
CA LEU A 257 -26.21 2.31 1.82
C LEU A 257 -26.95 3.48 2.45
N PRO A 258 -26.94 3.63 3.78
CA PRO A 258 -27.39 4.87 4.39
C PRO A 258 -26.61 6.04 3.79
N PRO A 259 -27.28 7.19 3.53
CA PRO A 259 -26.60 8.37 3.02
C PRO A 259 -25.46 8.74 3.96
N LEU A 260 -24.30 9.04 3.40
CA LEU A 260 -23.20 9.62 4.17
C LEU A 260 -23.57 11.04 4.59
N PRO A 261 -23.07 11.52 5.73
CA PRO A 261 -23.32 12.88 6.21
C PRO A 261 -22.92 13.98 5.22
N GLU A 262 -21.98 13.67 4.31
CA GLU A 262 -21.52 14.58 3.27
C GLU A 262 -21.55 13.89 1.90
N PRO A 263 -21.94 14.60 0.81
CA PRO A 263 -21.89 14.05 -0.52
C PRO A 263 -20.43 13.80 -0.90
N ARG A 264 -20.06 12.52 -1.05
CA ARG A 264 -18.81 12.16 -1.76
C ARG A 264 -19.08 12.28 -3.24
N PRO A 265 -18.07 12.67 -4.04
CA PRO A 265 -18.15 12.54 -5.48
C PRO A 265 -18.55 11.09 -5.80
N ASP A 266 -19.71 10.92 -6.45
CA ASP A 266 -20.24 9.62 -6.79
C ASP A 266 -19.19 8.81 -7.57
N GLY A 267 -18.91 7.60 -7.13
CA GLY A 267 -18.18 6.59 -7.89
C GLY A 267 -16.69 6.42 -7.62
N VAL A 268 -16.05 7.16 -6.72
CA VAL A 268 -14.62 6.94 -6.41
C VAL A 268 -14.46 5.93 -5.28
N THR A 269 -14.57 4.65 -5.61
CA THR A 269 -14.02 3.57 -4.81
C THR A 269 -12.67 3.22 -5.41
N GLY A 270 -11.60 3.81 -4.91
CA GLY A 270 -10.25 3.40 -5.28
C GLY A 270 -9.94 2.07 -4.61
N ASN A 271 -9.43 1.14 -5.39
CA ASN A 271 -9.04 -0.19 -4.95
C ASN A 271 -7.62 -0.43 -5.42
N THR A 272 -6.84 -1.14 -4.64
CA THR A 272 -5.44 -1.38 -4.98
C THR A 272 -4.87 -2.46 -4.10
N THR A 273 -4.12 -3.38 -4.68
CA THR A 273 -3.18 -4.23 -3.95
C THR A 273 -1.78 -3.88 -4.41
N ILE A 274 -0.94 -3.47 -3.47
CA ILE A 274 0.46 -3.14 -3.75
C ILE A 274 1.36 -4.14 -3.04
N THR A 275 2.35 -4.68 -3.79
CA THR A 275 3.17 -5.79 -3.30
C THR A 275 4.64 -5.54 -3.60
N LEU A 276 5.50 -5.93 -2.66
CA LEU A 276 6.95 -6.08 -2.84
C LEU A 276 7.31 -7.55 -2.69
N LEU A 277 7.89 -8.12 -3.74
CA LEU A 277 8.61 -9.38 -3.70
C LEU A 277 10.10 -9.08 -3.64
N LEU A 278 10.80 -9.63 -2.67
CA LEU A 278 12.25 -9.51 -2.54
C LEU A 278 12.88 -10.89 -2.48
N VAL A 279 13.90 -11.12 -3.31
CA VAL A 279 14.71 -12.34 -3.31
C VAL A 279 16.20 -11.98 -3.22
N ASN A 280 17.00 -12.85 -2.62
CA ASN A 280 18.46 -12.68 -2.62
C ASN A 280 19.15 -13.51 -3.71
N GLN A 281 18.40 -14.34 -4.46
CA GLN A 281 18.94 -15.13 -5.56
C GLN A 281 19.29 -14.22 -6.74
N LYS A 282 20.45 -14.47 -7.35
CA LYS A 282 20.91 -13.77 -8.53
C LYS A 282 20.04 -14.13 -9.73
N LEU A 283 19.40 -13.11 -10.29
CA LEU A 283 18.52 -13.20 -11.45
C LEU A 283 18.95 -12.17 -12.51
N GLY A 284 18.78 -12.51 -13.77
CA GLY A 284 18.80 -11.53 -14.84
C GLY A 284 17.53 -10.67 -14.81
N TYR A 285 17.56 -9.49 -15.44
CA TYR A 285 16.38 -8.59 -15.46
C TYR A 285 15.14 -9.27 -16.06
N ALA A 286 15.31 -10.04 -17.15
CA ALA A 286 14.19 -10.74 -17.80
C ALA A 286 13.55 -11.79 -16.89
N ASP A 287 14.37 -12.55 -16.14
CA ASP A 287 13.89 -13.53 -15.18
C ASP A 287 13.19 -12.84 -14.00
N LEU A 288 13.76 -11.75 -13.49
CA LEU A 288 13.13 -10.98 -12.41
C LEU A 288 11.78 -10.41 -12.86
N GLN A 289 11.67 -9.90 -14.10
CA GLN A 289 10.41 -9.44 -14.68
C GLN A 289 9.41 -10.60 -14.81
N ARG A 290 9.86 -11.76 -15.25
CA ARG A 290 9.00 -12.94 -15.37
C ARG A 290 8.53 -13.44 -14.01
N LEU A 291 9.39 -13.41 -13.00
CA LEU A 291 9.07 -13.74 -11.63
C LEU A 291 7.99 -12.78 -11.07
N ALA A 292 8.13 -11.47 -11.33
CA ALA A 292 7.13 -10.47 -10.96
C ALA A 292 5.75 -10.80 -11.56
N VAL A 293 5.71 -11.08 -12.86
CA VAL A 293 4.48 -11.43 -13.61
C VAL A 293 3.81 -12.69 -13.06
N GLN A 294 4.57 -13.75 -12.80
CA GLN A 294 4.03 -15.02 -12.30
C GLN A 294 3.51 -14.87 -10.87
N THR A 295 4.26 -14.22 -10.00
CA THR A 295 3.86 -13.98 -8.60
C THR A 295 2.60 -13.11 -8.55
N HIS A 296 2.57 -12.01 -9.31
CA HIS A 296 1.41 -11.10 -9.34
C HIS A 296 0.15 -11.81 -9.88
N THR A 297 0.29 -12.60 -10.94
CA THR A 297 -0.81 -13.41 -11.49
C THR A 297 -1.32 -14.43 -10.46
N SER A 298 -0.44 -15.05 -9.69
CA SER A 298 -0.80 -16.06 -8.69
C SER A 298 -1.70 -15.51 -7.58
N MET A 299 -1.62 -14.21 -7.28
CA MET A 299 -2.44 -13.55 -6.24
C MET A 299 -3.94 -13.57 -6.59
N ALA A 300 -4.32 -13.79 -7.84
CA ALA A 300 -5.72 -13.99 -8.22
C ALA A 300 -6.38 -15.23 -7.58
N ARG A 301 -5.59 -16.16 -7.04
CA ARG A 301 -6.10 -17.28 -6.23
C ARG A 301 -6.58 -16.80 -4.85
N ALA A 302 -5.91 -15.79 -4.30
CA ALA A 302 -6.14 -15.26 -2.95
C ALA A 302 -7.12 -14.07 -2.94
N ILE A 303 -7.31 -13.37 -4.07
CA ILE A 303 -8.14 -12.16 -4.20
C ILE A 303 -9.07 -12.34 -5.39
N GLN A 304 -10.39 -12.28 -5.17
CA GLN A 304 -11.37 -12.52 -6.23
C GLN A 304 -12.54 -11.52 -6.20
N PRO A 305 -12.75 -10.76 -7.33
CA PRO A 305 -11.87 -10.60 -8.49
C PRO A 305 -10.60 -9.82 -8.15
N PHE A 306 -9.56 -9.97 -8.98
CA PHE A 306 -8.28 -9.29 -8.88
C PHE A 306 -7.94 -8.57 -10.19
N GLN A 307 -7.14 -7.53 -10.14
CA GLN A 307 -6.67 -6.75 -11.29
C GLN A 307 -7.81 -6.19 -12.14
N THR A 308 -8.88 -5.72 -11.50
CA THR A 308 -9.99 -5.11 -12.22
C THR A 308 -9.64 -3.73 -12.78
N ARG A 309 -10.46 -3.21 -13.70
CA ARG A 309 -10.26 -1.88 -14.27
C ARG A 309 -10.22 -0.74 -13.25
N ASN A 310 -10.78 -0.97 -12.05
CA ASN A 310 -10.85 0.01 -10.97
C ASN A 310 -9.84 -0.27 -9.85
N ASP A 311 -9.03 -1.33 -9.96
CA ASP A 311 -7.91 -1.60 -9.05
C ASP A 311 -6.66 -0.88 -9.54
N GLY A 312 -5.76 -0.53 -8.62
CA GLY A 312 -4.46 0.05 -8.93
C GLY A 312 -3.31 -0.94 -8.69
N ASP A 313 -3.55 -2.23 -8.93
CA ASP A 313 -2.66 -3.31 -8.51
C ASP A 313 -1.28 -3.24 -9.16
N VAL A 314 -0.25 -3.26 -8.32
CA VAL A 314 1.17 -3.17 -8.68
C VAL A 314 1.97 -4.15 -7.84
N LEU A 315 2.90 -4.87 -8.48
CA LEU A 315 3.92 -5.65 -7.81
C LEU A 315 5.31 -5.14 -8.22
N PHE A 316 6.12 -4.76 -7.24
CA PHE A 316 7.56 -4.57 -7.40
C PHE A 316 8.27 -5.86 -7.06
N ALA A 317 9.17 -6.32 -7.91
CA ALA A 317 10.07 -7.45 -7.63
C ALA A 317 11.51 -6.95 -7.61
N ALA A 318 12.24 -7.29 -6.56
CA ALA A 318 13.63 -6.92 -6.41
C ALA A 318 14.51 -8.12 -6.08
N SER A 319 15.74 -8.10 -6.61
CA SER A 319 16.76 -9.11 -6.34
C SER A 319 18.03 -8.44 -5.85
N THR A 320 18.55 -8.88 -4.69
CA THR A 320 19.87 -8.41 -4.19
C THR A 320 21.04 -9.13 -4.87
N GLY A 321 20.79 -10.27 -5.50
CA GLY A 321 21.82 -11.00 -6.26
C GLY A 321 22.94 -11.61 -5.41
N GLU A 322 22.72 -11.80 -4.10
CA GLU A 322 23.73 -12.27 -3.16
C GLU A 322 24.13 -13.73 -3.36
N VAL A 323 23.19 -14.58 -3.81
CA VAL A 323 23.40 -16.02 -3.87
C VAL A 323 23.04 -16.60 -5.24
N GLU A 324 23.77 -17.63 -5.62
CA GLU A 324 23.38 -18.57 -6.68
C GLU A 324 22.82 -19.82 -6.01
N ASN A 325 21.69 -20.33 -6.51
CA ASN A 325 21.09 -21.56 -6.00
C ASN A 325 20.70 -22.47 -7.17
N PRO A 326 21.60 -23.36 -7.61
CA PRO A 326 21.32 -24.26 -8.73
C PRO A 326 20.28 -25.34 -8.41
N GLU A 327 19.96 -25.56 -7.13
CA GLU A 327 18.95 -26.54 -6.70
C GLU A 327 17.55 -25.95 -6.65
N LEU A 328 17.42 -24.62 -6.66
CA LEU A 328 16.13 -23.93 -6.79
C LEU A 328 16.05 -23.25 -8.15
N HIS A 329 15.61 -24.00 -9.15
CA HIS A 329 15.44 -23.49 -10.50
C HIS A 329 14.38 -22.37 -10.54
N PHE A 330 14.44 -21.57 -11.60
CA PHE A 330 13.56 -20.41 -11.74
C PHE A 330 12.06 -20.74 -11.60
N ASP A 331 11.60 -21.84 -12.21
CA ASP A 331 10.18 -22.23 -12.15
C ASP A 331 9.75 -22.61 -10.74
N ASP A 332 10.61 -23.31 -10.00
CA ASP A 332 10.35 -23.65 -8.59
C ASP A 332 10.34 -22.40 -7.71
N LEU A 333 11.30 -21.48 -7.92
CA LEU A 333 11.32 -20.16 -7.26
C LEU A 333 10.01 -19.42 -7.49
N ALA A 334 9.49 -19.41 -8.73
CA ALA A 334 8.25 -18.72 -9.07
C ALA A 334 7.02 -19.36 -8.42
N VAL A 335 6.99 -20.69 -8.30
CA VAL A 335 5.93 -21.40 -7.55
C VAL A 335 5.99 -21.05 -6.08
N VAL A 336 7.15 -21.10 -5.44
CA VAL A 336 7.33 -20.74 -4.02
C VAL A 336 6.95 -19.29 -3.78
N ALA A 337 7.39 -18.36 -4.61
CA ALA A 337 7.01 -16.94 -4.50
C ALA A 337 5.50 -16.73 -4.64
N GLY A 338 4.84 -17.47 -5.53
CA GLY A 338 3.39 -17.44 -5.71
C GLY A 338 2.60 -17.97 -4.50
N GLU A 339 3.07 -19.04 -3.87
CA GLU A 339 2.48 -19.57 -2.64
C GLU A 339 2.67 -18.59 -1.47
N LEU A 340 3.89 -18.02 -1.37
CA LEU A 340 4.22 -17.05 -0.35
C LEU A 340 3.38 -15.76 -0.49
N ALA A 341 3.08 -15.34 -1.72
CA ALA A 341 2.20 -14.21 -1.97
C ALA A 341 0.77 -14.47 -1.48
N TRP A 342 0.27 -15.70 -1.60
CA TRP A 342 -1.02 -16.08 -1.04
C TRP A 342 -1.02 -16.00 0.49
N ASP A 343 0.02 -16.52 1.14
CA ASP A 343 0.18 -16.44 2.59
C ASP A 343 0.26 -14.98 3.05
N ALA A 344 0.99 -14.13 2.33
CA ALA A 344 1.06 -12.69 2.61
C ALA A 344 -0.32 -12.03 2.53
N VAL A 345 -1.13 -12.36 1.51
CA VAL A 345 -2.51 -11.86 1.42
C VAL A 345 -3.35 -12.30 2.60
N LEU A 346 -3.29 -13.56 3.00
CA LEU A 346 -4.04 -14.07 4.15
C LEU A 346 -3.56 -13.49 5.49
N ALA A 347 -2.29 -13.10 5.58
CA ALA A 347 -1.74 -12.42 6.75
C ALA A 347 -2.19 -10.96 6.88
N SER A 348 -2.85 -10.37 5.87
CA SER A 348 -3.22 -8.95 5.85
C SER A 348 -4.37 -8.57 6.80
N TYR A 349 -5.08 -9.53 7.36
CA TYR A 349 -6.18 -9.27 8.30
C TYR A 349 -6.04 -10.10 9.58
N ASP A 350 -6.71 -9.67 10.66
CA ASP A 350 -6.83 -10.45 11.87
C ASP A 350 -8.05 -11.40 11.73
N PRO A 351 -7.87 -12.71 11.82
CA PRO A 351 -8.97 -13.66 11.70
C PRO A 351 -9.93 -13.66 12.90
N ARG A 352 -9.55 -13.04 14.04
CA ARG A 352 -10.35 -12.94 15.25
C ARG A 352 -11.49 -11.95 15.15
#